data_9d67c5caec47933a91e41e454b2d9aca
#
_entry.id   9d67c5caec47933a91e41e454b2d9aca
#
_cell.length_a   1.000
_cell.length_b   1.000
_cell.length_c   1.000
_cell.angle_alpha   90.00
_cell.angle_beta   90.00
_cell.angle_gamma   90.00
#
_symmetry.space_group_name_H-M   'P 1'
#
loop_
_entity.id
_entity.type
_entity.pdbx_description
1 polymer ?
#
loop_
_entity_poly.entity_id
_entity_poly.type
_entity_poly.pdbx_seq_one_letter_code
_entity_poly.pdbx_strand_id
1 'polypeptide(L)'
;HMDHSGNLPAIYAKGFQGPIYATQATCHLCDIMLRDSAHIQMFEAEWRNRKGRRQGKPEFVPAYTMEDAMGVIQNFVPCPYEKTIKPAEGISVRFVDAGHLLGSASIEIMIQEDGKEKKIVFSGDIGNLNQPLIKDPVYLHDADYVVMESTYGDRSHGERPDYVAMLTEVIQHTFDRGGSVVIPSFAVGRTQEMLYFIRQIKEQGLVHGHDGFTVYVDSPLANEATTIFSENAYTCYDEEAMDLLNKGINPLSFPGLKTSVTTDDSRAINFDEDCKVIISASGMC
;
A
#
# COMPACT_ATOMS: atom_id res chain seq x y z
N HIS A 1 5.70 -2.98 0.11
CA HIS A 1 5.70 -1.75 0.90
C HIS A 1 7.12 -1.31 1.25
N MET A 2 7.28 -0.18 1.96
CA MET A 2 8.57 0.46 2.22
C MET A 2 9.57 -0.41 2.97
N ASP A 3 9.13 -1.31 3.85
CA ASP A 3 10.02 -2.20 4.60
C ASP A 3 10.82 -3.14 3.68
N HIS A 4 10.27 -3.48 2.52
CA HIS A 4 10.92 -4.35 1.54
C HIS A 4 11.64 -3.58 0.42
N SER A 5 11.23 -2.36 0.09
CA SER A 5 11.74 -1.59 -1.06
C SER A 5 12.48 -0.31 -0.71
N GLY A 6 12.30 0.21 0.51
CA GLY A 6 12.73 1.56 0.89
C GLY A 6 14.24 1.82 0.83
N ASN A 7 15.06 0.77 0.83
CA ASN A 7 16.52 0.89 0.71
C ASN A 7 17.04 0.77 -0.73
N LEU A 8 16.18 0.52 -1.71
CA LEU A 8 16.60 0.40 -3.10
C LEU A 8 17.31 1.66 -3.65
N PRO A 9 16.84 2.90 -3.36
CA PRO A 9 17.56 4.09 -3.79
C PRO A 9 18.95 4.22 -3.13
N ALA A 10 19.11 3.78 -1.88
CA ALA A 10 20.40 3.79 -1.22
C ALA A 10 21.41 2.79 -1.84
N ILE A 11 20.93 1.66 -2.34
CA ILE A 11 21.74 0.70 -3.08
C ILE A 11 22.13 1.26 -4.45
N TYR A 12 21.20 1.95 -5.13
CA TYR A 12 21.44 2.65 -6.38
C TYR A 12 22.51 3.73 -6.22
N ALA A 13 22.42 4.57 -5.19
CA ALA A 13 23.40 5.59 -4.85
C ALA A 13 24.82 5.00 -4.62
N LYS A 14 24.93 3.73 -4.23
CA LYS A 14 26.19 2.99 -4.07
C LYS A 14 26.66 2.29 -5.37
N GLY A 15 26.02 2.54 -6.48
CA GLY A 15 26.46 2.08 -7.80
C GLY A 15 25.73 0.84 -8.36
N PHE A 16 24.66 0.37 -7.72
CA PHE A 16 23.83 -0.69 -8.32
C PHE A 16 23.08 -0.16 -9.52
N GLN A 17 23.24 -0.83 -10.67
CA GLN A 17 22.64 -0.46 -11.96
C GLN A 17 21.88 -1.62 -12.60
N GLY A 18 21.76 -2.76 -11.90
CA GLY A 18 21.12 -3.95 -12.44
C GLY A 18 19.59 -3.86 -12.46
N PRO A 19 18.92 -4.76 -13.19
CA PRO A 19 17.45 -4.84 -13.21
C PRO A 19 16.89 -5.26 -11.85
N ILE A 20 15.72 -4.72 -11.51
CA ILE A 20 14.97 -5.05 -10.31
C ILE A 20 13.63 -5.65 -10.76
N TYR A 21 13.50 -6.95 -10.59
CA TYR A 21 12.29 -7.68 -10.97
C TYR A 21 11.25 -7.59 -9.87
N ALA A 22 10.03 -7.18 -10.21
CA ALA A 22 8.90 -7.10 -9.29
C ALA A 22 7.59 -7.28 -10.04
N THR A 23 6.50 -7.53 -9.33
CA THR A 23 5.17 -7.51 -9.97
C THR A 23 4.85 -6.13 -10.52
N GLN A 24 4.01 -6.04 -11.54
CA GLN A 24 3.66 -4.76 -12.16
C GLN A 24 3.10 -3.76 -11.14
N ALA A 25 2.16 -4.20 -10.28
CA ALA A 25 1.58 -3.35 -9.27
C ALA A 25 2.62 -2.89 -8.23
N THR A 26 3.58 -3.75 -7.85
CA THR A 26 4.72 -3.36 -7.00
C THR A 26 5.59 -2.31 -7.66
N CYS A 27 5.88 -2.41 -8.97
CA CYS A 27 6.62 -1.38 -9.69
C CYS A 27 5.90 -0.02 -9.62
N HIS A 28 4.59 0.01 -9.86
CA HIS A 28 3.79 1.24 -9.79
C HIS A 28 3.76 1.82 -8.37
N LEU A 29 3.56 0.99 -7.33
CA LEU A 29 3.57 1.45 -5.94
C LEU A 29 4.97 1.94 -5.52
N CYS A 30 6.04 1.26 -5.91
CA CYS A 30 7.40 1.70 -5.63
C CYS A 30 7.72 3.06 -6.25
N ASP A 31 7.20 3.36 -7.45
CA ASP A 31 7.38 4.67 -8.06
C ASP A 31 6.90 5.80 -7.14
N ILE A 32 5.66 5.73 -6.65
CA ILE A 32 5.13 6.78 -5.78
C ILE A 32 5.76 6.76 -4.37
N MET A 33 5.94 5.57 -3.78
CA MET A 33 6.44 5.45 -2.41
C MET A 33 7.91 5.86 -2.28
N LEU A 34 8.77 5.51 -3.24
CA LEU A 34 10.19 5.85 -3.19
C LEU A 34 10.42 7.35 -3.42
N ARG A 35 9.63 7.98 -4.29
CA ARG A 35 9.65 9.45 -4.47
C ARG A 35 9.17 10.18 -3.22
N ASP A 36 8.08 9.73 -2.62
CA ASP A 36 7.56 10.30 -1.37
C ASP A 36 8.58 10.18 -0.23
N SER A 37 9.15 9.01 -0.06
CA SER A 37 10.20 8.77 0.95
C SER A 37 11.44 9.63 0.73
N ALA A 38 11.91 9.79 -0.51
CA ALA A 38 13.02 10.67 -0.82
C ALA A 38 12.70 12.14 -0.46
N HIS A 39 11.49 12.59 -0.82
CA HIS A 39 11.03 13.94 -0.47
C HIS A 39 11.03 14.17 1.04
N ILE A 40 10.46 13.25 1.81
CA ILE A 40 10.41 13.33 3.29
C ILE A 40 11.82 13.36 3.88
N GLN A 41 12.73 12.48 3.46
CA GLN A 41 14.10 12.43 3.96
C GLN A 41 14.90 13.70 3.66
N MET A 42 14.74 14.24 2.45
CA MET A 42 15.40 15.49 2.05
C MET A 42 14.86 16.68 2.87
N PHE A 43 13.54 16.77 3.03
CA PHE A 43 12.91 17.81 3.86
C PHE A 43 13.35 17.71 5.31
N GLU A 44 13.40 16.51 5.89
CA GLU A 44 13.89 16.29 7.25
C GLU A 44 15.37 16.67 7.39
N ALA A 45 16.19 16.33 6.40
CA ALA A 45 17.60 16.72 6.39
C ALA A 45 17.77 18.24 6.38
N GLU A 46 17.04 18.94 5.56
CA GLU A 46 17.05 20.42 5.53
C GLU A 46 16.61 21.02 6.87
N TRP A 47 15.55 20.49 7.46
CA TRP A 47 15.05 20.97 8.76
C TRP A 47 16.08 20.72 9.88
N ARG A 48 16.67 19.53 9.94
CA ARG A 48 17.73 19.18 10.89
C ARG A 48 18.94 20.08 10.71
N ASN A 49 19.36 20.33 9.48
CA ASN A 49 20.51 21.15 9.16
C ASN A 49 20.29 22.63 9.51
N ARG A 50 19.11 23.18 9.24
CA ARG A 50 18.76 24.55 9.70
C ARG A 50 18.85 24.69 11.22
N LYS A 51 18.39 23.69 11.97
CA LYS A 51 18.46 23.67 13.43
C LYS A 51 19.88 23.40 13.93
N GLY A 52 20.60 22.49 13.28
CA GLY A 52 21.97 22.08 13.63
C GLY A 52 23.02 23.17 13.42
N ARG A 53 22.91 23.97 12.34
CA ARG A 53 23.85 25.08 12.04
C ARG A 53 23.97 26.06 13.22
N ARG A 54 22.87 26.35 13.90
CA ARG A 54 22.87 27.22 15.10
C ARG A 54 23.58 26.62 16.30
N GLN A 55 23.84 25.31 16.28
CA GLN A 55 24.47 24.53 17.36
C GLN A 55 25.85 24.01 16.98
N GLY A 56 26.38 24.37 15.80
CA GLY A 56 27.67 23.88 15.32
C GLY A 56 27.73 22.36 15.07
N LYS A 57 26.56 21.72 14.83
CA LYS A 57 26.49 20.30 14.53
C LYS A 57 26.94 20.00 13.10
N PRO A 58 27.51 18.80 12.84
CA PRO A 58 27.82 18.37 11.47
C PRO A 58 26.54 18.29 10.64
N GLU A 59 26.71 18.43 9.33
CA GLU A 59 25.60 18.34 8.38
C GLU A 59 25.01 16.92 8.36
N PHE A 60 23.70 16.84 8.45
CA PHE A 60 22.94 15.60 8.30
C PHE A 60 22.65 15.39 6.80
N VAL A 61 23.05 14.23 6.29
CA VAL A 61 22.84 13.82 4.88
C VAL A 61 21.74 12.78 4.85
N PRO A 62 20.73 12.90 3.96
CA PRO A 62 19.71 11.88 3.79
C PRO A 62 20.34 10.57 3.29
N ALA A 63 19.66 9.43 3.52
CA ALA A 63 20.15 8.13 3.09
C ALA A 63 20.24 8.02 1.56
N TYR A 64 19.40 8.76 0.85
CA TYR A 64 19.36 8.92 -0.61
C TYR A 64 18.61 10.19 -0.98
N THR A 65 18.74 10.59 -2.23
CA THR A 65 18.12 11.78 -2.79
C THR A 65 16.95 11.43 -3.71
N MET A 66 16.22 12.44 -4.17
CA MET A 66 15.20 12.28 -5.21
C MET A 66 15.81 11.74 -6.53
N GLU A 67 17.01 12.16 -6.87
CA GLU A 67 17.73 11.66 -8.06
C GLU A 67 18.01 10.16 -7.97
N ASP A 68 18.43 9.68 -6.78
CA ASP A 68 18.66 8.26 -6.55
C ASP A 68 17.35 7.45 -6.62
N ALA A 69 16.26 7.98 -6.08
CA ALA A 69 14.95 7.36 -6.17
C ALA A 69 14.47 7.27 -7.62
N MET A 70 14.54 8.38 -8.37
CA MET A 70 14.17 8.40 -9.79
C MET A 70 15.06 7.50 -10.64
N GLY A 71 16.35 7.41 -10.32
CA GLY A 71 17.30 6.54 -11.02
C GLY A 71 16.98 5.06 -10.81
N VAL A 72 16.72 4.62 -9.57
CA VAL A 72 16.42 3.22 -9.29
C VAL A 72 15.07 2.78 -9.86
N ILE A 73 14.09 3.68 -9.93
CA ILE A 73 12.78 3.40 -10.52
C ILE A 73 12.91 2.96 -11.99
N GLN A 74 13.87 3.50 -12.73
CA GLN A 74 14.13 3.11 -14.12
C GLN A 74 14.67 1.68 -14.26
N ASN A 75 15.17 1.08 -13.19
CA ASN A 75 15.71 -0.27 -13.19
C ASN A 75 14.62 -1.35 -12.95
N PHE A 76 13.39 -0.96 -12.63
CA PHE A 76 12.32 -1.92 -12.42
C PHE A 76 11.91 -2.62 -13.71
N VAL A 77 11.78 -3.94 -13.63
CA VAL A 77 11.29 -4.81 -14.69
C VAL A 77 10.00 -5.46 -14.22
N PRO A 78 8.84 -5.03 -14.73
CA PRO A 78 7.56 -5.57 -14.32
C PRO A 78 7.39 -7.01 -14.77
N CYS A 79 6.98 -7.88 -13.84
CA CYS A 79 6.76 -9.29 -14.06
C CYS A 79 5.29 -9.65 -13.76
N PRO A 80 4.63 -10.41 -14.63
CA PRO A 80 3.30 -10.94 -14.33
C PRO A 80 3.38 -12.04 -13.29
N TYR A 81 2.32 -12.19 -12.50
CA TYR A 81 2.15 -13.34 -11.61
C TYR A 81 2.16 -14.65 -12.40
N GLU A 82 2.56 -15.72 -11.73
CA GLU A 82 2.58 -17.11 -12.21
C GLU A 82 3.46 -17.39 -13.43
N LYS A 83 4.11 -16.37 -13.99
CA LYS A 83 4.99 -16.54 -15.13
C LYS A 83 6.45 -16.67 -14.70
N THR A 84 7.08 -17.76 -15.13
CA THR A 84 8.51 -17.97 -14.90
C THR A 84 9.34 -17.03 -15.77
N ILE A 85 10.26 -16.31 -15.15
CA ILE A 85 11.30 -15.49 -15.80
C ILE A 85 12.66 -16.09 -15.54
N LYS A 86 13.64 -15.78 -16.38
CA LYS A 86 15.04 -16.24 -16.27
C LYS A 86 15.97 -15.04 -16.17
N PRO A 87 16.19 -14.49 -14.96
CA PRO A 87 17.03 -13.32 -14.77
C PRO A 87 18.52 -13.57 -15.03
N ALA A 88 18.97 -14.82 -14.91
CA ALA A 88 20.33 -15.26 -15.19
C ALA A 88 20.35 -16.72 -15.62
N GLU A 89 21.49 -17.19 -16.16
CA GLU A 89 21.71 -18.60 -16.47
C GLU A 89 21.61 -19.44 -15.20
N GLY A 90 20.92 -20.57 -15.28
CA GLY A 90 20.68 -21.46 -14.14
C GLY A 90 19.71 -20.93 -13.09
N ILE A 91 19.14 -19.74 -13.26
CA ILE A 91 18.20 -19.16 -12.30
C ILE A 91 16.85 -18.89 -12.98
N SER A 92 15.79 -19.45 -12.40
CA SER A 92 14.40 -19.16 -12.79
C SER A 92 13.63 -18.62 -11.60
N VAL A 93 12.77 -17.62 -11.82
CA VAL A 93 12.01 -16.96 -10.77
C VAL A 93 10.54 -16.88 -11.17
N ARG A 94 9.65 -17.09 -10.21
CA ARG A 94 8.20 -16.92 -10.36
C ARG A 94 7.66 -16.12 -9.17
N PHE A 95 6.80 -15.14 -9.46
CA PHE A 95 6.07 -14.37 -8.46
C PHE A 95 4.67 -14.98 -8.29
N VAL A 96 4.28 -15.28 -7.07
CA VAL A 96 3.00 -15.89 -6.72
C VAL A 96 2.27 -14.97 -5.76
N ASP A 97 0.99 -14.72 -5.97
CA ASP A 97 0.23 -13.74 -5.16
C ASP A 97 0.26 -14.12 -3.67
N ALA A 98 0.75 -13.21 -2.84
CA ALA A 98 0.82 -13.39 -1.41
C ALA A 98 -0.43 -12.87 -0.67
N GLY A 99 -1.39 -12.24 -1.37
CA GLY A 99 -2.66 -11.78 -0.83
C GLY A 99 -2.57 -10.78 0.33
N HIS A 100 -1.43 -10.09 0.47
CA HIS A 100 -1.18 -9.17 1.59
C HIS A 100 -1.50 -7.71 1.25
N LEU A 101 -0.93 -7.22 0.16
CA LEU A 101 -1.17 -5.89 -0.41
C LEU A 101 -1.24 -6.00 -1.93
N LEU A 102 -1.71 -4.95 -2.58
CA LEU A 102 -1.69 -4.86 -4.04
C LEU A 102 -0.27 -5.14 -4.57
N GLY A 103 -0.12 -6.13 -5.41
CA GLY A 103 1.17 -6.48 -5.99
C GLY A 103 2.07 -7.34 -5.10
N SER A 104 1.68 -7.65 -3.85
CA SER A 104 2.47 -8.51 -2.97
C SER A 104 2.71 -9.90 -3.57
N ALA A 105 3.89 -10.46 -3.36
CA ALA A 105 4.21 -11.76 -3.90
C ALA A 105 5.11 -12.59 -2.98
N SER A 106 4.82 -13.87 -2.90
CA SER A 106 5.83 -14.87 -2.56
C SER A 106 6.71 -15.12 -3.78
N ILE A 107 8.01 -15.29 -3.57
CA ILE A 107 8.99 -15.45 -4.64
C ILE A 107 9.52 -16.88 -4.62
N GLU A 108 9.30 -17.60 -5.71
CA GLU A 108 9.84 -18.93 -5.94
C GLU A 108 11.07 -18.83 -6.85
N ILE A 109 12.21 -19.31 -6.37
CA ILE A 109 13.47 -19.29 -7.09
C ILE A 109 13.92 -20.73 -7.30
N MET A 110 14.15 -21.11 -8.54
CA MET A 110 14.75 -22.38 -8.93
C MET A 110 16.18 -22.13 -9.40
N ILE A 111 17.13 -22.82 -8.78
CA ILE A 111 18.56 -22.73 -9.07
C ILE A 111 19.01 -24.07 -9.63
N GLN A 112 19.64 -24.06 -10.80
CA GLN A 112 20.26 -25.22 -11.42
C GLN A 112 21.78 -25.09 -11.40
N GLU A 113 22.46 -25.99 -10.72
CA GLU A 113 23.91 -26.05 -10.65
C GLU A 113 24.39 -27.51 -10.64
N ASP A 114 25.36 -27.86 -11.43
CA ASP A 114 25.96 -29.18 -11.54
C ASP A 114 24.94 -30.35 -11.73
N GLY A 115 23.91 -30.10 -12.55
CA GLY A 115 22.83 -31.04 -12.82
C GLY A 115 21.86 -31.28 -11.66
N LYS A 116 21.94 -30.52 -10.61
CA LYS A 116 21.00 -30.50 -9.48
C LYS A 116 20.13 -29.26 -9.54
N GLU A 117 18.87 -29.42 -9.17
CA GLU A 117 17.93 -28.30 -9.01
C GLU A 117 17.60 -28.12 -7.53
N LYS A 118 17.52 -26.87 -7.09
CA LYS A 118 17.09 -26.48 -5.76
C LYS A 118 16.04 -25.38 -5.85
N LYS A 119 14.97 -25.54 -5.09
CA LYS A 119 13.87 -24.63 -4.99
C LYS A 119 13.90 -23.88 -3.68
N ILE A 120 14.00 -22.56 -3.74
CA ILE A 120 13.96 -21.66 -2.58
C ILE A 120 12.69 -20.82 -2.68
N VAL A 121 11.97 -20.68 -1.57
CA VAL A 121 10.79 -19.84 -1.47
C VAL A 121 11.04 -18.72 -0.45
N PHE A 122 10.81 -17.48 -0.87
CA PHE A 122 10.71 -16.33 0.02
C PHE A 122 9.23 -15.93 0.12
N SER A 123 8.67 -16.00 1.31
CA SER A 123 7.23 -15.75 1.49
C SER A 123 6.83 -14.30 1.22
N GLY A 124 7.73 -13.34 1.48
CA GLY A 124 7.29 -11.98 1.71
C GLY A 124 6.33 -11.94 2.91
N ASP A 125 5.50 -10.92 2.97
CA ASP A 125 4.39 -10.85 3.93
C ASP A 125 3.17 -11.57 3.34
N ILE A 126 2.60 -12.51 4.08
CA ILE A 126 1.47 -13.32 3.64
C ILE A 126 0.17 -12.71 4.17
N GLY A 127 -0.80 -12.51 3.28
CA GLY A 127 -2.12 -12.01 3.65
C GLY A 127 -3.02 -13.05 4.31
N ASN A 128 -4.12 -12.56 4.86
CA ASN A 128 -5.18 -13.41 5.38
C ASN A 128 -6.16 -13.80 4.26
N LEU A 129 -6.83 -14.94 4.42
CA LEU A 129 -7.92 -15.35 3.54
C LEU A 129 -9.12 -14.39 3.63
N ASN A 130 -9.85 -14.26 2.54
CA ASN A 130 -11.07 -13.45 2.43
C ASN A 130 -10.88 -11.99 2.83
N GLN A 131 -9.72 -11.40 2.57
CA GLN A 131 -9.56 -9.95 2.68
C GLN A 131 -10.36 -9.26 1.58
N PRO A 132 -11.01 -8.12 1.86
CA PRO A 132 -11.75 -7.43 0.83
C PRO A 132 -10.80 -6.84 -0.21
N LEU A 133 -11.28 -6.72 -1.43
CA LEU A 133 -10.66 -6.01 -2.54
C LEU A 133 -9.55 -6.77 -3.28
N ILE A 134 -8.70 -7.52 -2.59
CA ILE A 134 -7.57 -8.24 -3.20
C ILE A 134 -7.75 -9.74 -3.09
N LYS A 135 -7.10 -10.47 -4.01
CA LYS A 135 -7.11 -11.93 -4.03
C LYS A 135 -6.51 -12.54 -2.79
N ASP A 136 -6.97 -13.73 -2.45
CA ASP A 136 -6.39 -14.56 -1.41
C ASP A 136 -4.96 -15.00 -1.75
N PRO A 137 -4.11 -15.26 -0.73
CA PRO A 137 -2.77 -15.78 -0.95
C PRO A 137 -2.79 -17.16 -1.60
N VAL A 138 -1.89 -17.39 -2.55
CA VAL A 138 -1.62 -18.68 -3.14
C VAL A 138 -0.45 -19.32 -2.39
N TYR A 139 -0.68 -20.50 -1.80
CA TYR A 139 0.35 -21.20 -1.05
C TYR A 139 1.27 -22.01 -1.96
N LEU A 140 2.57 -21.90 -1.70
CA LEU A 140 3.61 -22.66 -2.41
C LEU A 140 3.92 -23.97 -1.68
N HIS A 141 4.26 -25.00 -2.43
CA HIS A 141 4.60 -26.33 -1.93
C HIS A 141 5.94 -26.82 -2.50
N ASP A 142 6.47 -27.89 -1.94
CA ASP A 142 7.63 -28.63 -2.46
C ASP A 142 8.92 -27.80 -2.56
N ALA A 143 9.20 -26.94 -1.58
CA ALA A 143 10.44 -26.19 -1.52
C ALA A 143 11.55 -26.94 -0.78
N ASP A 144 12.80 -26.85 -1.26
CA ASP A 144 13.98 -27.33 -0.52
C ASP A 144 14.31 -26.38 0.65
N TYR A 145 14.12 -25.08 0.46
CA TYR A 145 14.37 -24.04 1.46
C TYR A 145 13.23 -23.03 1.48
N VAL A 146 12.86 -22.60 2.69
CA VAL A 146 11.82 -21.60 2.90
C VAL A 146 12.36 -20.50 3.81
N VAL A 147 12.27 -19.25 3.35
CA VAL A 147 12.50 -18.04 4.14
C VAL A 147 11.16 -17.35 4.28
N MET A 148 10.59 -17.32 5.48
CA MET A 148 9.23 -16.82 5.68
C MET A 148 9.12 -15.88 6.86
N GLU A 149 8.12 -15.00 6.82
CA GLU A 149 7.73 -14.19 7.95
C GLU A 149 7.28 -15.03 9.15
N SER A 150 7.27 -14.41 10.34
CA SER A 150 6.75 -15.04 11.55
C SER A 150 6.05 -14.05 12.48
N THR A 151 5.46 -13.02 11.93
CA THR A 151 4.82 -11.92 12.67
C THR A 151 3.74 -12.42 13.62
N TYR A 152 2.93 -13.38 13.17
CA TYR A 152 1.93 -14.08 13.97
C TYR A 152 2.29 -15.56 14.21
N GLY A 153 3.59 -15.89 14.24
CA GLY A 153 4.05 -17.26 14.40
C GLY A 153 3.73 -17.91 15.74
N ASP A 154 3.41 -17.12 16.77
CA ASP A 154 3.09 -17.56 18.13
C ASP A 154 1.60 -17.37 18.52
N ARG A 155 0.76 -16.80 17.63
CA ARG A 155 -0.64 -16.47 17.93
C ARG A 155 -1.51 -16.45 16.68
N SER A 156 -2.82 -16.45 16.91
CA SER A 156 -3.87 -16.33 15.90
C SER A 156 -4.47 -14.93 15.92
N HIS A 157 -4.99 -14.45 14.79
CA HIS A 157 -5.72 -13.19 14.70
C HIS A 157 -7.10 -13.22 15.41
N GLY A 158 -7.61 -14.41 15.73
CA GLY A 158 -8.99 -14.58 16.20
C GLY A 158 -10.00 -14.54 15.04
N GLU A 159 -11.29 -14.49 15.42
CA GLU A 159 -12.37 -14.33 14.43
C GLU A 159 -12.37 -12.92 13.84
N ARG A 160 -12.62 -12.82 12.54
CA ARG A 160 -12.72 -11.53 11.86
C ARG A 160 -14.03 -10.86 12.25
N PRO A 161 -13.99 -9.64 12.81
CA PRO A 161 -15.21 -8.90 13.12
C PRO A 161 -15.90 -8.41 11.84
N ASP A 162 -17.18 -8.08 11.96
CA ASP A 162 -17.92 -7.34 10.93
C ASP A 162 -17.47 -5.86 10.94
N TYR A 163 -16.49 -5.55 10.11
CA TYR A 163 -15.93 -4.20 10.03
C TYR A 163 -16.95 -3.17 9.53
N VAL A 164 -17.87 -3.55 8.65
CA VAL A 164 -18.93 -2.66 8.15
C VAL A 164 -19.87 -2.28 9.28
N ALA A 165 -20.35 -3.25 10.06
CA ALA A 165 -21.23 -3.00 11.21
C ALA A 165 -20.52 -2.14 12.26
N MET A 166 -19.29 -2.47 12.65
CA MET A 166 -18.52 -1.71 13.64
C MET A 166 -18.25 -0.27 13.20
N LEU A 167 -17.84 -0.08 11.94
CA LEU A 167 -17.58 1.25 11.41
C LEU A 167 -18.86 2.07 11.31
N THR A 168 -19.98 1.44 10.92
CA THR A 168 -21.29 2.07 10.90
C THR A 168 -21.68 2.59 12.29
N GLU A 169 -21.53 1.77 13.34
CA GLU A 169 -21.84 2.16 14.70
C GLU A 169 -21.01 3.37 15.16
N VAL A 170 -19.71 3.35 14.89
CA VAL A 170 -18.81 4.47 15.24
C VAL A 170 -19.21 5.76 14.52
N ILE A 171 -19.51 5.68 13.20
CA ILE A 171 -19.91 6.84 12.41
C ILE A 171 -21.26 7.37 12.93
N GLN A 172 -22.27 6.52 13.06
CA GLN A 172 -23.60 6.91 13.56
C GLN A 172 -23.51 7.63 14.89
N HIS A 173 -22.90 6.97 15.88
CA HIS A 173 -22.78 7.51 17.24
C HIS A 173 -22.02 8.84 17.29
N THR A 174 -21.01 9.01 16.42
CA THR A 174 -20.24 10.25 16.36
C THR A 174 -21.03 11.37 15.72
N PHE A 175 -21.72 11.09 14.62
CA PHE A 175 -22.52 12.06 13.88
C PHE A 175 -23.76 12.54 14.67
N ASP A 176 -24.42 11.63 15.39
CA ASP A 176 -25.57 11.96 16.25
C ASP A 176 -25.20 12.97 17.35
N ARG A 177 -23.93 13.11 17.68
CA ARG A 177 -23.39 14.11 18.62
C ARG A 177 -22.79 15.33 17.92
N GLY A 178 -22.93 15.44 16.59
CA GLY A 178 -22.39 16.54 15.81
C GLY A 178 -20.87 16.50 15.62
N GLY A 179 -20.24 15.34 15.82
CA GLY A 179 -18.80 15.15 15.66
C GLY A 179 -18.38 14.67 14.28
N SER A 180 -17.07 14.57 14.05
CA SER A 180 -16.47 13.97 12.86
C SER A 180 -15.60 12.78 13.24
N VAL A 181 -15.50 11.79 12.34
CA VAL A 181 -14.66 10.59 12.53
C VAL A 181 -13.34 10.78 11.81
N VAL A 182 -12.23 10.63 12.52
CA VAL A 182 -10.87 10.62 11.94
C VAL A 182 -10.32 9.21 11.99
N ILE A 183 -9.92 8.68 10.84
CA ILE A 183 -9.39 7.32 10.70
C ILE A 183 -7.91 7.41 10.28
N PRO A 184 -6.97 7.15 11.20
CA PRO A 184 -5.56 7.02 10.84
C PRO A 184 -5.37 5.76 9.98
N SER A 185 -4.81 5.90 8.78
CA SER A 185 -4.62 4.79 7.85
C SER A 185 -3.31 4.92 7.08
N PHE A 186 -2.64 3.80 6.83
CA PHE A 186 -1.55 3.80 5.88
C PHE A 186 -2.06 4.16 4.48
N ALA A 187 -1.26 4.93 3.74
CA ALA A 187 -1.63 5.40 2.41
C ALA A 187 -1.89 4.26 1.41
N VAL A 188 -1.20 3.13 1.58
CA VAL A 188 -1.33 1.93 0.74
C VAL A 188 -1.97 0.80 1.55
N GLY A 189 -3.02 0.21 1.04
CA GLY A 189 -3.74 -0.94 1.60
C GLY A 189 -4.89 -0.50 2.51
N ARG A 190 -4.62 -0.05 3.73
CA ARG A 190 -5.65 0.26 4.73
C ARG A 190 -6.59 1.39 4.29
N THR A 191 -6.09 2.42 3.63
CA THR A 191 -6.96 3.49 3.10
C THR A 191 -7.95 2.92 2.08
N GLN A 192 -7.51 2.06 1.18
CA GLN A 192 -8.38 1.47 0.16
C GLN A 192 -9.40 0.50 0.76
N GLU A 193 -9.04 -0.26 1.79
CA GLU A 193 -10.01 -1.07 2.55
C GLU A 193 -11.09 -0.20 3.23
N MET A 194 -10.69 0.91 3.84
CA MET A 194 -11.64 1.85 4.46
C MET A 194 -12.59 2.44 3.41
N LEU A 195 -12.09 2.83 2.24
CA LEU A 195 -12.93 3.31 1.14
C LEU A 195 -13.92 2.23 0.70
N TYR A 196 -13.48 0.99 0.58
CA TYR A 196 -14.34 -0.15 0.22
C TYR A 196 -15.49 -0.34 1.23
N PHE A 197 -15.20 -0.35 2.53
CA PHE A 197 -16.22 -0.47 3.58
C PHE A 197 -17.16 0.74 3.63
N ILE A 198 -16.63 1.95 3.52
CA ILE A 198 -17.47 3.16 3.55
C ILE A 198 -18.38 3.24 2.32
N ARG A 199 -17.93 2.78 1.15
CA ARG A 199 -18.79 2.64 -0.02
C ARG A 199 -19.99 1.76 0.29
N GLN A 200 -19.77 0.57 0.87
CA GLN A 200 -20.85 -0.35 1.26
C GLN A 200 -21.82 0.31 2.26
N ILE A 201 -21.30 0.99 3.27
CA ILE A 201 -22.11 1.72 4.28
C ILE A 201 -23.01 2.76 3.60
N LYS A 202 -22.46 3.53 2.66
CA LYS A 202 -23.21 4.58 1.95
C LYS A 202 -24.23 3.99 0.96
N GLU A 203 -23.85 2.97 0.20
CA GLU A 203 -24.78 2.32 -0.77
C GLU A 203 -25.96 1.64 -0.06
N GLN A 204 -25.75 1.07 1.11
CA GLN A 204 -26.79 0.42 1.88
C GLN A 204 -27.57 1.40 2.80
N GLY A 205 -27.14 2.66 2.87
CA GLY A 205 -27.80 3.67 3.72
C GLY A 205 -27.77 3.33 5.22
N LEU A 206 -26.65 2.74 5.71
CA LEU A 206 -26.59 2.21 7.06
C LEU A 206 -26.46 3.31 8.14
N VAL A 207 -26.03 4.51 7.79
CA VAL A 207 -25.96 5.67 8.69
C VAL A 207 -27.20 6.52 8.49
N HIS A 208 -28.06 6.54 9.49
CA HIS A 208 -29.39 7.16 9.40
C HIS A 208 -29.39 8.64 9.84
N GLY A 209 -30.16 9.47 9.14
CA GLY A 209 -30.28 10.90 9.46
C GLY A 209 -29.09 11.75 9.04
N HIS A 210 -28.07 11.16 8.42
CA HIS A 210 -26.86 11.83 7.94
C HIS A 210 -26.57 11.44 6.49
N ASP A 211 -27.62 11.35 5.68
CA ASP A 211 -27.51 10.95 4.27
C ASP A 211 -26.54 11.86 3.51
N GLY A 212 -25.70 11.26 2.68
CA GLY A 212 -24.80 12.00 1.82
C GLY A 212 -23.56 12.59 2.51
N PHE A 213 -23.24 12.19 3.74
CA PHE A 213 -22.05 12.68 4.46
C PHE A 213 -20.78 12.64 3.60
N THR A 214 -19.91 13.62 3.81
CA THR A 214 -18.64 13.74 3.11
C THR A 214 -17.57 12.82 3.73
N VAL A 215 -16.76 12.24 2.86
CA VAL A 215 -15.56 11.47 3.24
C VAL A 215 -14.36 12.13 2.58
N TYR A 216 -13.36 12.49 3.36
CA TYR A 216 -12.11 13.05 2.88
C TYR A 216 -11.00 12.01 2.94
N VAL A 217 -10.22 11.88 1.87
CA VAL A 217 -8.89 11.24 1.90
C VAL A 217 -7.86 12.36 1.96
N ASP A 218 -7.31 12.59 3.14
CA ASP A 218 -6.33 13.65 3.40
C ASP A 218 -4.91 13.10 3.34
N SER A 219 -4.50 12.67 2.16
CA SER A 219 -3.16 12.17 1.87
C SER A 219 -2.92 12.11 0.36
N PRO A 220 -2.04 12.95 -0.21
CA PRO A 220 -1.68 12.87 -1.63
C PRO A 220 -1.18 11.49 -2.05
N LEU A 221 -0.33 10.86 -1.23
CA LEU A 221 0.17 9.51 -1.50
C LEU A 221 -0.95 8.46 -1.54
N ALA A 222 -1.95 8.56 -0.65
CA ALA A 222 -3.10 7.65 -0.65
C ALA A 222 -3.97 7.83 -1.90
N ASN A 223 -4.09 9.05 -2.41
CA ASN A 223 -4.81 9.34 -3.66
C ASN A 223 -4.10 8.70 -4.86
N GLU A 224 -2.79 8.86 -4.97
CA GLU A 224 -1.99 8.21 -6.01
C GLU A 224 -2.07 6.68 -5.89
N ALA A 225 -1.94 6.13 -4.69
CA ALA A 225 -2.08 4.70 -4.45
C ALA A 225 -3.46 4.17 -4.87
N THR A 226 -4.55 4.90 -4.58
CA THR A 226 -5.91 4.51 -4.97
C THR A 226 -6.08 4.46 -6.49
N THR A 227 -5.43 5.36 -7.22
CA THR A 227 -5.37 5.30 -8.68
C THR A 227 -4.65 4.03 -9.15
N ILE A 228 -3.50 3.71 -8.57
CA ILE A 228 -2.73 2.50 -8.89
C ILE A 228 -3.54 1.22 -8.59
N PHE A 229 -4.31 1.20 -7.49
CA PHE A 229 -5.23 0.09 -7.21
C PHE A 229 -6.21 -0.13 -8.36
N SER A 230 -6.84 0.93 -8.85
CA SER A 230 -7.79 0.86 -9.96
C SER A 230 -7.12 0.42 -11.27
N GLU A 231 -5.91 0.87 -11.56
CA GLU A 231 -5.16 0.50 -12.76
C GLU A 231 -4.72 -0.98 -12.78
N ASN A 232 -4.54 -1.58 -11.60
CA ASN A 232 -4.12 -2.98 -11.46
C ASN A 232 -5.26 -3.93 -11.05
N ALA A 233 -6.51 -3.48 -11.13
CA ALA A 233 -7.69 -4.23 -10.69
C ALA A 233 -7.78 -5.63 -11.30
N TYR A 234 -7.63 -5.76 -12.61
CA TYR A 234 -7.77 -7.05 -13.32
C TYR A 234 -6.77 -8.12 -12.86
N THR A 235 -5.61 -7.71 -12.38
CA THR A 235 -4.58 -8.62 -11.90
C THR A 235 -4.72 -8.95 -10.42
N CYS A 236 -5.15 -7.99 -9.61
CA CYS A 236 -5.02 -8.06 -8.16
C CYS A 236 -6.35 -8.14 -7.39
N TYR A 237 -7.48 -7.66 -8.00
CA TYR A 237 -8.75 -7.67 -7.28
C TYR A 237 -9.35 -9.07 -7.18
N ASP A 238 -10.07 -9.31 -6.08
CA ASP A 238 -10.88 -10.50 -5.86
C ASP A 238 -12.12 -10.53 -6.76
N GLU A 239 -12.87 -11.62 -6.72
CA GLU A 239 -14.07 -11.81 -7.54
C GLU A 239 -15.15 -10.78 -7.21
N GLU A 240 -15.33 -10.43 -5.93
CA GLU A 240 -16.36 -9.48 -5.49
C GLU A 240 -16.08 -8.07 -6.03
N ALA A 241 -14.85 -7.59 -5.88
CA ALA A 241 -14.45 -6.29 -6.41
C ALA A 241 -14.49 -6.25 -7.94
N MET A 242 -14.12 -7.34 -8.62
CA MET A 242 -14.25 -7.46 -10.07
C MET A 242 -15.71 -7.47 -10.55
N ASP A 243 -16.61 -8.09 -9.80
CA ASP A 243 -18.04 -8.08 -10.11
C ASP A 243 -18.64 -6.66 -10.01
N LEU A 244 -18.18 -5.87 -9.04
CA LEU A 244 -18.55 -4.45 -8.96
C LEU A 244 -18.10 -3.68 -10.20
N LEU A 245 -16.85 -3.84 -10.60
CA LEU A 245 -16.31 -3.19 -11.81
C LEU A 245 -17.08 -3.61 -13.07
N ASN A 246 -17.42 -4.89 -13.22
CA ASN A 246 -18.20 -5.40 -14.34
C ASN A 246 -19.63 -4.80 -14.39
N LYS A 247 -20.17 -4.40 -13.24
CA LYS A 247 -21.44 -3.66 -13.11
C LYS A 247 -21.27 -2.15 -13.30
N GLY A 248 -20.06 -1.66 -13.59
CA GLY A 248 -19.76 -0.24 -13.74
C GLY A 248 -19.61 0.52 -12.40
N ILE A 249 -19.46 -0.21 -11.29
CA ILE A 249 -19.30 0.36 -9.96
C ILE A 249 -17.82 0.35 -9.60
N ASN A 250 -17.24 1.53 -9.34
CA ASN A 250 -15.87 1.59 -8.81
C ASN A 250 -15.87 1.23 -7.32
N PRO A 251 -15.17 0.15 -6.88
CA PRO A 251 -15.18 -0.29 -5.49
C PRO A 251 -14.55 0.72 -4.51
N LEU A 252 -13.76 1.68 -5.00
CA LEU A 252 -13.02 2.67 -4.20
C LEU A 252 -13.56 4.10 -4.37
N SER A 253 -14.70 4.28 -5.05
CA SER A 253 -15.27 5.61 -5.28
C SER A 253 -16.78 5.60 -5.05
N PHE A 254 -17.30 6.68 -4.49
CA PHE A 254 -18.71 6.83 -4.17
C PHE A 254 -19.09 8.32 -4.08
N PRO A 255 -20.36 8.69 -4.17
CA PRO A 255 -20.81 10.07 -4.00
C PRO A 255 -20.42 10.64 -2.63
N GLY A 256 -19.85 11.85 -2.62
CA GLY A 256 -19.37 12.52 -1.40
C GLY A 256 -17.93 12.19 -1.00
N LEU A 257 -17.21 11.36 -1.77
CA LEU A 257 -15.76 11.20 -1.61
C LEU A 257 -15.04 12.44 -2.16
N LYS A 258 -14.17 13.01 -1.34
CA LYS A 258 -13.30 14.14 -1.68
C LYS A 258 -11.84 13.80 -1.33
N THR A 259 -10.91 14.31 -2.10
CA THR A 259 -9.48 14.11 -1.89
C THR A 259 -8.78 15.46 -1.71
N SER A 260 -7.85 15.56 -0.76
CA SER A 260 -6.94 16.69 -0.66
C SER A 260 -5.67 16.39 -1.46
N VAL A 261 -5.19 17.36 -2.21
CA VAL A 261 -3.96 17.25 -3.02
C VAL A 261 -2.92 18.23 -2.49
N THR A 262 -3.37 19.39 -2.01
CA THR A 262 -2.51 20.46 -1.50
C THR A 262 -2.66 20.65 0.01
N THR A 263 -1.70 21.33 0.62
CA THR A 263 -1.79 21.72 2.04
C THR A 263 -3.00 22.63 2.30
N ASP A 264 -3.41 23.45 1.34
CA ASP A 264 -4.55 24.32 1.49
C ASP A 264 -5.86 23.53 1.43
N ASP A 265 -5.96 22.48 0.59
CA ASP A 265 -7.10 21.55 0.60
C ASP A 265 -7.23 20.87 1.96
N SER A 266 -6.11 20.38 2.52
CA SER A 266 -6.08 19.74 3.84
C SER A 266 -6.52 20.70 4.95
N ARG A 267 -6.06 21.96 4.92
CA ARG A 267 -6.49 23.00 5.86
C ARG A 267 -7.96 23.33 5.73
N ALA A 268 -8.50 23.33 4.51
CA ALA A 268 -9.91 23.61 4.26
C ALA A 268 -10.86 22.63 4.93
N ILE A 269 -10.43 21.37 5.15
CA ILE A 269 -11.22 20.33 5.86
C ILE A 269 -11.59 20.80 7.27
N ASN A 270 -10.71 21.56 7.94
CA ASN A 270 -10.95 22.06 9.31
C ASN A 270 -12.06 23.12 9.38
N PHE A 271 -12.39 23.77 8.27
CA PHE A 271 -13.46 24.78 8.20
C PHE A 271 -14.79 24.20 7.70
N ASP A 272 -14.85 22.95 7.33
CA ASP A 272 -16.08 22.25 7.03
C ASP A 272 -16.76 21.89 8.37
N GLU A 273 -17.92 22.48 8.66
CA GLU A 273 -18.64 22.30 9.94
C GLU A 273 -19.56 21.06 9.92
N ASP A 274 -19.81 20.46 8.76
CA ASP A 274 -20.65 19.28 8.63
C ASP A 274 -19.98 18.03 9.23
N CYS A 275 -20.81 17.10 9.71
CA CYS A 275 -20.33 15.78 10.11
C CYS A 275 -19.68 15.05 8.94
N LYS A 276 -18.47 14.54 9.13
CA LYS A 276 -17.67 13.94 8.06
C LYS A 276 -16.75 12.84 8.55
N VAL A 277 -16.31 12.01 7.64
CA VAL A 277 -15.22 11.05 7.85
C VAL A 277 -13.96 11.58 7.20
N ILE A 278 -12.84 11.56 7.91
CA ILE A 278 -11.52 11.96 7.42
C ILE A 278 -10.59 10.76 7.52
N ILE A 279 -10.11 10.26 6.38
CA ILE A 279 -9.08 9.23 6.32
C ILE A 279 -7.76 9.95 6.08
N SER A 280 -6.84 9.87 7.05
CA SER A 280 -5.56 10.57 6.99
C SER A 280 -4.41 9.60 7.18
N ALA A 281 -3.25 9.85 6.54
CA ALA A 281 -2.07 9.03 6.76
C ALA A 281 -1.63 9.11 8.22
N SER A 282 -1.25 7.96 8.81
CA SER A 282 -0.76 7.90 10.18
C SER A 282 0.47 8.80 10.34
N GLY A 283 0.42 9.75 11.25
CA GLY A 283 1.44 10.79 11.42
C GLY A 283 1.03 12.18 10.93
N MET A 284 -0.12 12.28 10.25
CA MET A 284 -0.76 13.53 9.86
C MET A 284 -2.03 13.83 10.68
N CYS A 285 -2.42 12.92 11.56
CA CYS A 285 -3.57 13.07 12.46
C CYS A 285 -3.16 13.74 13.77
#